data_e2e94f2d842c7bf2ed7a691c0befdef8
#
_entry.id   e2e94f2d842c7bf2ed7a691c0befdef8
#
_cell.length_a   1.000
_cell.length_b   1.000
_cell.length_c   1.000
_cell.angle_alpha   90.00
_cell.angle_beta   90.00
_cell.angle_gamma   90.00
#
_symmetry.space_group_name_H-M   'P 1'
#
loop_
_entity.id
_entity.type
_entity.pdbx_description
1 polymer ?
#
loop_
_entity_poly.entity_id
_entity_poly.type
_entity_poly.pdbx_seq_one_letter_code
_entity_poly.pdbx_strand_id
1 'polypeptide(L)' 'MEIGNKLRSRRTELGLSRIELAEQIHVTASSISNYENGISYPKPDTLIALILALKIDANYLYQDYLTN' A
#
# COMPACT_ATOMS: atom_id res chain seq x y z
N MET A 1 7.53 7.53 -5.02
CA MET A 1 6.33 7.32 -5.84
C MET A 1 5.09 7.61 -5.02
N GLU A 2 4.13 8.30 -5.62
CA GLU A 2 2.91 8.69 -4.90
C GLU A 2 2.16 7.51 -4.30
N ILE A 3 2.09 6.41 -5.05
CA ILE A 3 1.38 5.23 -4.57
C ILE A 3 2.00 4.72 -3.28
N GLY A 4 3.34 4.64 -3.23
CA GLY A 4 4.03 4.20 -2.03
C GLY A 4 3.73 5.10 -0.83
N ASN A 5 3.74 6.41 -1.04
CA ASN A 5 3.43 7.37 0.01
C ASN A 5 1.99 7.21 0.50
N LYS A 6 1.06 6.96 -0.40
CA LYS A 6 -0.34 6.76 -0.03
C LYS A 6 -0.54 5.47 0.74
N LEU A 7 0.16 4.41 0.36
CA LEU A 7 0.13 3.16 1.12
C LEU A 7 0.62 3.39 2.55
N ARG A 8 1.74 4.08 2.70
CA ARG A 8 2.30 4.39 4.01
C ARG A 8 1.36 5.24 4.84
N SER A 9 0.83 6.30 4.25
CA SER A 9 -0.07 7.22 4.95
C SER A 9 -1.28 6.48 5.49
N ARG A 10 -1.89 5.64 4.66
CA ARG A 10 -3.08 4.92 5.10
C ARG A 10 -2.75 3.89 6.16
N ARG A 11 -1.62 3.20 6.00
CA ARG A 11 -1.17 2.22 7.00
C ARG A 11 -1.00 2.90 8.37
N THR A 12 -0.34 4.06 8.39
CA THR A 12 -0.11 4.76 9.65
C THR A 12 -1.40 5.33 10.23
N GLU A 13 -2.32 5.79 9.38
CA GLU A 13 -3.63 6.23 9.84
C GLU A 13 -4.38 5.13 10.57
N LEU A 14 -4.25 3.90 10.08
CA LEU A 14 -4.89 2.74 10.70
C LEU A 14 -4.12 2.21 11.90
N GLY A 15 -2.97 2.78 12.22
CA GLY A 15 -2.16 2.35 13.35
C GLY A 15 -1.45 1.03 13.12
N LEU A 16 -1.24 0.64 11.86
CA LEU A 16 -0.60 -0.64 11.54
C LEU A 16 0.89 -0.47 11.36
N SER A 17 1.66 -1.40 11.91
CA SER A 17 3.08 -1.51 11.57
C SER A 17 3.23 -2.19 10.22
N ARG A 18 4.42 -2.08 9.61
CA ARG A 18 4.71 -2.82 8.38
C ARG A 18 4.57 -4.32 8.58
N ILE A 19 5.02 -4.81 9.74
CA ILE A 19 4.92 -6.24 10.07
C ILE A 19 3.45 -6.66 10.13
N GLU A 20 2.61 -5.88 10.79
CA GLU A 20 1.19 -6.19 10.92
C GLU A 20 0.50 -6.22 9.55
N LEU A 21 0.76 -5.23 8.72
CA LEU A 21 0.18 -5.20 7.38
C LEU A 21 0.66 -6.39 6.55
N ALA A 22 1.96 -6.67 6.61
CA ALA A 22 2.55 -7.79 5.87
C ALA A 22 1.89 -9.12 6.27
N GLU A 23 1.66 -9.30 7.55
CA GLU A 23 1.00 -10.52 8.04
C GLU A 23 -0.42 -10.63 7.51
N GLN A 24 -1.16 -9.53 7.44
CA GLN A 24 -2.53 -9.53 6.95
C GLN A 24 -2.64 -9.98 5.50
N ILE A 25 -1.65 -9.66 4.68
CA ILE A 25 -1.70 -9.97 3.25
C ILE A 25 -0.68 -11.02 2.82
N HIS A 26 -0.04 -11.69 3.80
CA HIS A 26 0.86 -12.82 3.56
C HIS A 26 2.06 -12.47 2.69
N VAL A 27 2.68 -11.32 2.97
CA VAL A 27 3.95 -10.92 2.36
C VAL A 27 4.95 -10.60 3.46
N THR A 28 6.17 -10.22 3.10
CA THR A 28 7.18 -9.84 4.09
C THR A 28 7.11 -8.36 4.39
N ALA A 29 7.58 -7.98 5.58
CA ALA A 29 7.70 -6.57 5.95
C ALA A 29 8.63 -5.84 4.99
N SER A 30 9.67 -6.51 4.50
CA SER A 30 10.56 -5.94 3.49
C SER A 30 9.84 -5.58 2.21
N SER A 31 8.89 -6.43 1.78
CA SER A 31 8.07 -6.13 0.61
C SER A 31 7.25 -4.86 0.83
N ILE A 32 6.62 -4.73 2.00
CA ILE A 32 5.86 -3.52 2.32
C ILE A 32 6.76 -2.29 2.26
N SER A 33 7.94 -2.38 2.87
CA SER A 33 8.90 -1.29 2.84
C SER A 33 9.28 -0.90 1.41
N ASN A 34 9.53 -1.90 0.57
CA ASN A 34 9.90 -1.65 -0.83
C ASN A 34 8.77 -0.98 -1.60
N TYR A 35 7.53 -1.39 -1.37
CA TYR A 35 6.37 -0.74 -2.00
C TYR A 35 6.23 0.71 -1.55
N GLU A 36 6.37 0.95 -0.25
CA GLU A 36 6.21 2.30 0.31
C GLU A 36 7.31 3.24 -0.16
N ASN A 37 8.51 2.71 -0.36
CA ASN A 37 9.66 3.51 -0.77
C ASN A 37 9.84 3.60 -2.29
N GLY A 38 8.93 3.00 -3.06
CA GLY A 38 9.00 3.05 -4.51
C GLY A 38 10.08 2.21 -5.13
N ILE A 39 10.66 1.27 -4.36
CA ILE A 39 11.72 0.38 -4.85
C ILE A 39 11.11 -0.70 -5.74
N SER A 40 9.94 -1.19 -5.40
CA SER A 40 9.22 -2.16 -6.21
C SER A 40 7.73 -1.83 -6.22
N TYR A 41 7.01 -2.42 -7.15
CA TYR A 41 5.58 -2.22 -7.32
C TYR A 41 4.87 -3.54 -7.03
N PRO A 42 3.79 -3.52 -6.24
CA PRO A 42 3.08 -4.77 -5.95
C PRO A 42 2.43 -5.34 -7.20
N LYS A 43 2.44 -6.67 -7.31
CA LYS A 43 1.70 -7.36 -8.36
C LYS A 43 0.21 -7.10 -8.17
N PRO A 44 -0.62 -7.28 -9.24
CA PRO A 44 -2.05 -7.00 -9.13
C PRO A 44 -2.73 -7.69 -7.95
N ASP A 45 -2.42 -8.95 -7.69
CA ASP A 45 -3.01 -9.68 -6.57
C ASP A 45 -2.66 -9.04 -5.23
N THR A 46 -1.39 -8.66 -5.09
CA THR A 46 -0.91 -8.03 -3.87
C THR A 46 -1.51 -6.64 -3.71
N LEU A 47 -1.64 -5.91 -4.82
CA LEU A 47 -2.25 -4.58 -4.78
C LEU A 47 -3.70 -4.66 -4.34
N ILE A 48 -4.46 -5.63 -4.84
CA ILE A 48 -5.84 -5.84 -4.40
C ILE A 48 -5.89 -6.14 -2.91
N ALA A 49 -4.99 -7.01 -2.43
CA ALA A 49 -4.93 -7.33 -1.01
C ALA A 49 -4.61 -6.09 -0.16
N LEU A 50 -3.71 -5.23 -0.65
CA LEU A 50 -3.40 -3.98 0.04
C LEU A 50 -4.61 -3.05 0.10
N ILE A 51 -5.32 -2.91 -1.02
CA ILE A 51 -6.52 -2.09 -1.09
C ILE A 51 -7.54 -2.55 -0.06
N LEU A 52 -7.78 -3.87 0.01
CA LEU A 52 -8.75 -4.41 0.96
C LEU A 52 -8.29 -4.26 2.41
N ALA A 53 -7.01 -4.55 2.67
CA ALA A 53 -6.49 -4.48 4.04
C ALA A 53 -6.46 -3.05 4.56
N LEU A 54 -6.15 -2.09 3.70
CA LEU A 54 -6.07 -0.68 4.07
C LEU A 54 -7.43 0.03 3.98
N LYS A 55 -8.46 -0.66 3.49
CA LYS A 55 -9.82 -0.12 3.38
C LYS A 55 -9.86 1.16 2.53
N ILE A 56 -9.20 1.09 1.39
CA ILE A 56 -9.16 2.19 0.42
C ILE A 56 -9.68 1.67 -0.91
N ASP A 57 -9.74 2.54 -1.90
CA ASP A 57 -10.09 2.13 -3.26
C ASP A 57 -9.01 2.59 -4.23
N ALA A 58 -9.15 2.20 -5.49
CA ALA A 58 -8.17 2.56 -6.51
C ALA A 58 -8.13 4.07 -6.73
N ASN A 59 -9.25 4.76 -6.54
CA ASN A 59 -9.28 6.22 -6.69
C ASN A 59 -8.35 6.90 -5.69
N TYR A 60 -8.31 6.41 -4.46
CA TYR A 60 -7.40 6.96 -3.46
C TYR A 60 -5.95 6.83 -3.91
N LEU A 61 -5.57 5.64 -4.40
CA LEU A 61 -4.18 5.39 -4.81
C LEU A 61 -3.77 6.18 -6.04
N TYR A 62 -4.68 6.29 -7.01
CA TYR A 62 -4.36 6.87 -8.31
C TYR A 62 -4.91 8.27 -8.48
N GLN A 63 -5.33 8.90 -7.41
CA GLN A 63 -5.94 10.22 -7.43
C GLN A 63 -5.10 11.25 -8.18
N ASP A 64 -3.78 11.23 -7.95
CA ASP A 64 -2.87 12.18 -8.57
C ASP A 64 -2.72 11.94 -10.07
N TYR A 65 -3.06 10.75 -10.54
CA TYR A 65 -2.99 10.42 -11.97
C TYR A 65 -4.31 10.65 -12.67
N LEU A 66 -5.41 10.68 -11.94
CA LEU A 66 -6.76 10.82 -12.51
C LEU A 66 -7.21 12.27 -12.60
N THR A 67 -6.64 13.14 -11.80
CA THR A 67 -6.97 14.57 -11.78
C THR A 67 -5.82 15.36 -12.39
N ASN A 68 -6.14 16.36 -13.19
CA ASN A 68 -5.14 17.21 -13.80
C ASN A 68 -5.16 18.57 -13.17
#